data_dfd29c866e327d627b880e12653b3c04
#
_entry.id   dfd29c866e327d627b880e12653b3c04
#
_cell.length_a   1.000
_cell.length_b   1.000
_cell.length_c   1.000
_cell.angle_alpha   90.00
_cell.angle_beta   90.00
_cell.angle_gamma   90.00
#
_symmetry.space_group_name_H-M   'P 1'
#
loop_
_entity.id
_entity.type
_entity.pdbx_description
1 polymer ?
#
loop_
_entity_poly.entity_id
_entity_poly.type
_entity_poly.pdbx_seq_one_letter_code
_entity_poly.pdbx_strand_id
1 'polypeptide(L)'
;MLPIMDSIVRSIGIDSDTKYDAKSEDLIWSVLYLTGVNWGMSIEPETAEPTVTTDEQGYVTVPASTMEDYAAAAFGGERSIPQIAVSFAESVTFDDSAKAYRLAPSDMGDTIARIDGITPDGSAVKVSTGLYLGSGERLGGMVFTLEKCDTAGQFKYCVTAAVNENELGIYQWKDVKLNSEDSLSADGKADSVKFTVVQDKDDNVTVKFNINGKESADELGPLGLDESCIHVGDTVVGDGYTELYVTGDAASDDYVTFVYRVHNGELKKAFITGTVQSVYGNGGVSVETTIDILGTHGAACDFMLSTGDSGDDFAFVRSSDYTVVYPNFSEAWDYSALKLSRDGLKLTMGDGSTAEGKKGEKFLIMGTDMQSYADLMAEDGTTSKITIQASEDEYDYLTWKIDGIPESEWFEELAYAG
;
A
#
# COMPACT_ATOMS: atom_id res chain seq x y z
N MET A 1 -12.52 7.22 14.64
CA MET A 1 -13.15 7.39 13.31
C MET A 1 -12.85 6.24 12.36
N LEU A 2 -11.63 5.64 12.36
CA LEU A 2 -11.30 4.55 11.44
C LEU A 2 -12.30 3.37 11.43
N PRO A 3 -12.80 2.85 12.58
CA PRO A 3 -13.83 1.81 12.57
C PRO A 3 -15.09 2.16 11.79
N ILE A 4 -15.53 3.42 11.90
CA ILE A 4 -16.71 3.92 11.18
C ILE A 4 -16.41 4.02 9.68
N MET A 5 -15.29 4.60 9.31
CA MET A 5 -14.88 4.74 7.89
C MET A 5 -14.69 3.37 7.24
N ASP A 6 -14.05 2.42 7.91
CA ASP A 6 -13.95 1.03 7.44
C ASP A 6 -15.32 0.41 7.16
N SER A 7 -16.24 0.54 8.11
CA SER A 7 -17.59 0.00 7.95
C SER A 7 -18.38 0.66 6.82
N ILE A 8 -18.18 1.97 6.58
CA ILE A 8 -18.79 2.67 5.43
C ILE A 8 -18.20 2.16 4.11
N VAL A 9 -16.86 2.04 3.99
CA VAL A 9 -16.21 1.51 2.78
C VAL A 9 -16.74 0.12 2.45
N ARG A 10 -16.84 -0.76 3.45
CA ARG A 10 -17.36 -2.13 3.25
C ARG A 10 -18.84 -2.17 2.90
N SER A 11 -19.64 -1.28 3.51
CA SER A 11 -21.09 -1.22 3.26
C SER A 11 -21.43 -0.70 1.85
N ILE A 12 -20.68 0.26 1.37
CA ILE A 12 -20.87 0.87 0.04
C ILE A 12 -20.18 0.03 -1.02
N GLY A 13 -18.96 -0.45 -0.74
CA GLY A 13 -18.10 -1.13 -1.71
C GLY A 13 -17.30 -0.16 -2.58
N ILE A 14 -16.07 -0.53 -2.90
CA ILE A 14 -15.14 0.32 -3.67
C ILE A 14 -15.47 0.41 -5.16
N ASP A 15 -16.13 -0.63 -5.71
CA ASP A 15 -16.52 -0.72 -7.13
C ASP A 15 -18.03 -0.53 -7.36
N SER A 16 -18.73 0.01 -6.36
CA SER A 16 -20.19 0.11 -6.37
C SER A 16 -20.65 1.49 -6.84
N ASP A 17 -21.74 1.52 -7.60
CA ASP A 17 -22.49 2.76 -7.89
C ASP A 17 -23.28 3.26 -6.67
N THR A 18 -23.25 2.54 -5.54
CA THR A 18 -23.91 2.90 -4.30
C THR A 18 -23.25 4.13 -3.69
N LYS A 19 -24.05 5.14 -3.38
CA LYS A 19 -23.55 6.39 -2.79
C LYS A 19 -23.81 6.43 -1.29
N TYR A 20 -22.95 7.17 -0.59
CA TYR A 20 -23.18 7.49 0.81
C TYR A 20 -24.48 8.30 0.94
N ASP A 21 -25.45 7.74 1.67
CA ASP A 21 -26.70 8.39 2.02
C ASP A 21 -26.94 8.23 3.53
N ALA A 22 -26.75 9.32 4.26
CA ALA A 22 -26.95 9.37 5.70
C ALA A 22 -28.40 9.06 6.16
N LYS A 23 -29.36 8.94 5.24
CA LYS A 23 -30.76 8.62 5.52
C LYS A 23 -31.16 7.20 5.08
N SER A 24 -30.27 6.48 4.42
CA SER A 24 -30.52 5.09 4.01
C SER A 24 -30.55 4.18 5.24
N GLU A 25 -31.71 3.57 5.54
CA GLU A 25 -31.87 2.64 6.67
C GLU A 25 -30.94 1.43 6.53
N ASP A 26 -30.81 0.87 5.31
CA ASP A 26 -29.93 -0.26 5.04
C ASP A 26 -28.46 0.11 5.25
N LEU A 27 -28.01 1.30 4.81
CA LEU A 27 -26.64 1.75 5.03
C LEU A 27 -26.37 2.00 6.51
N ILE A 28 -27.30 2.64 7.22
CA ILE A 28 -27.16 2.88 8.66
C ILE A 28 -26.97 1.54 9.40
N TRP A 29 -27.84 0.58 9.15
CA TRP A 29 -27.74 -0.74 9.80
C TRP A 29 -26.49 -1.51 9.39
N SER A 30 -26.09 -1.46 8.11
CA SER A 30 -24.86 -2.10 7.65
C SER A 30 -23.64 -1.54 8.37
N VAL A 31 -23.50 -0.23 8.45
CA VAL A 31 -22.38 0.44 9.11
C VAL A 31 -22.35 0.14 10.61
N LEU A 32 -23.48 0.26 11.31
CA LEU A 32 -23.56 -0.01 12.74
C LEU A 32 -23.27 -1.48 13.04
N TYR A 33 -23.85 -2.40 12.28
CA TYR A 33 -23.62 -3.84 12.44
C TYR A 33 -22.14 -4.19 12.24
N LEU A 34 -21.54 -3.78 11.12
CA LEU A 34 -20.13 -4.05 10.84
C LEU A 34 -19.20 -3.41 11.87
N THR A 35 -19.49 -2.18 12.30
CA THR A 35 -18.67 -1.52 13.34
C THR A 35 -18.75 -2.28 14.67
N GLY A 36 -19.94 -2.75 15.04
CA GLY A 36 -20.14 -3.50 16.28
C GLY A 36 -19.43 -4.86 16.25
N VAL A 37 -19.61 -5.61 15.19
CA VAL A 37 -19.07 -6.99 15.08
C VAL A 37 -17.55 -6.97 14.83
N ASN A 38 -17.05 -6.09 13.97
CA ASN A 38 -15.66 -6.12 13.55
C ASN A 38 -14.73 -5.33 14.49
N TRP A 39 -15.24 -4.27 15.12
CA TRP A 39 -14.44 -3.35 15.92
C TRP A 39 -14.87 -3.29 17.39
N GLY A 40 -15.95 -3.98 17.75
CA GLY A 40 -16.46 -4.06 19.12
C GLY A 40 -17.03 -2.76 19.67
N MET A 41 -17.16 -1.69 18.89
CA MET A 41 -17.66 -0.37 19.31
C MET A 41 -17.07 0.17 20.63
N SER A 42 -15.87 -0.26 20.99
CA SER A 42 -15.16 0.25 22.15
C SER A 42 -14.15 1.30 21.71
N ILE A 43 -14.06 2.42 22.44
CA ILE A 43 -13.21 3.55 22.05
C ILE A 43 -11.91 3.64 22.83
N GLU A 44 -11.91 3.18 24.07
CA GLU A 44 -10.70 3.14 24.88
C GLU A 44 -10.67 1.83 25.69
N PRO A 45 -9.86 0.85 25.29
CA PRO A 45 -9.75 -0.43 26.00
C PRO A 45 -9.11 -0.30 27.39
N GLU A 46 -8.46 0.82 27.72
CA GLU A 46 -7.67 0.93 28.94
C GLU A 46 -8.34 1.66 30.12
N THR A 47 -9.44 2.39 29.93
CA THR A 47 -9.98 3.28 30.99
C THR A 47 -11.46 3.17 31.31
N ALA A 48 -12.28 2.45 30.55
CA ALA A 48 -13.69 2.26 30.83
C ALA A 48 -14.03 0.77 31.01
N GLU A 49 -14.93 0.45 31.93
CA GLU A 49 -15.56 -0.88 31.95
C GLU A 49 -16.15 -1.13 30.56
N PRO A 50 -15.93 -2.33 29.95
CA PRO A 50 -16.46 -2.61 28.63
C PRO A 50 -17.96 -2.48 28.63
N THR A 51 -18.49 -1.42 28.02
CA THR A 51 -19.93 -1.24 27.82
C THR A 51 -20.47 -2.20 26.78
N VAL A 52 -19.60 -2.79 26.00
CA VAL A 52 -19.86 -3.77 24.96
C VAL A 52 -19.35 -5.13 25.44
N THR A 53 -20.15 -6.16 25.32
CA THR A 53 -19.80 -7.52 25.73
C THR A 53 -19.94 -8.50 24.57
N THR A 54 -19.04 -9.47 24.50
CA THR A 54 -19.13 -10.58 23.52
C THR A 54 -19.37 -11.88 24.29
N ASP A 55 -20.39 -12.64 23.91
CA ASP A 55 -20.66 -13.95 24.52
C ASP A 55 -19.82 -15.06 23.90
N GLU A 56 -19.93 -16.31 24.49
CA GLU A 56 -19.17 -17.46 24.01
C GLU A 56 -19.52 -17.91 22.58
N GLN A 57 -20.67 -17.48 22.05
CA GLN A 57 -21.10 -17.75 20.69
C GLN A 57 -20.65 -16.65 19.70
N GLY A 58 -19.96 -15.62 20.18
CA GLY A 58 -19.47 -14.51 19.38
C GLY A 58 -20.49 -13.39 19.13
N TYR A 59 -21.68 -13.43 19.78
CA TYR A 59 -22.63 -12.33 19.69
C TYR A 59 -22.13 -11.13 20.48
N VAL A 60 -22.21 -9.96 19.85
CA VAL A 60 -21.82 -8.68 20.47
C VAL A 60 -23.06 -7.96 21.00
N THR A 61 -23.06 -7.60 22.28
CA THR A 61 -24.12 -6.82 22.90
C THR A 61 -23.66 -5.38 23.09
N VAL A 62 -24.36 -4.43 22.48
CA VAL A 62 -24.03 -3.00 22.43
C VAL A 62 -25.15 -2.19 23.06
N PRO A 63 -24.89 -1.36 24.10
CA PRO A 63 -25.86 -0.42 24.63
C PRO A 63 -26.45 0.51 23.56
N ALA A 64 -27.74 0.82 23.64
CA ALA A 64 -28.41 1.69 22.68
C ALA A 64 -27.76 3.06 22.59
N SER A 65 -27.32 3.64 23.71
CA SER A 65 -26.62 4.92 23.74
C SER A 65 -25.29 4.89 22.99
N THR A 66 -24.56 3.79 23.06
CA THR A 66 -23.31 3.59 22.31
C THR A 66 -23.61 3.52 20.81
N MET A 67 -24.61 2.72 20.41
CA MET A 67 -25.06 2.66 19.01
C MET A 67 -25.47 4.04 18.46
N GLU A 68 -26.18 4.84 19.27
CA GLU A 68 -26.57 6.22 18.93
C GLU A 68 -25.36 7.14 18.74
N ASP A 69 -24.31 7.02 19.57
CA ASP A 69 -23.07 7.79 19.42
C ASP A 69 -22.36 7.43 18.11
N TYR A 70 -22.28 6.14 17.78
CA TYR A 70 -21.70 5.70 16.52
C TYR A 70 -22.54 6.12 15.31
N ALA A 71 -23.86 6.05 15.39
CA ALA A 71 -24.77 6.55 14.36
C ALA A 71 -24.54 8.04 14.11
N ALA A 72 -24.48 8.85 15.16
CA ALA A 72 -24.20 10.27 15.05
C ALA A 72 -22.84 10.54 14.39
N ALA A 73 -21.81 9.81 14.78
CA ALA A 73 -20.48 9.97 14.20
C ALA A 73 -20.41 9.52 12.74
N ALA A 74 -21.17 8.50 12.36
CA ALA A 74 -21.20 7.98 10.98
C ALA A 74 -22.08 8.81 10.02
N PHE A 75 -23.11 9.54 10.54
CA PHE A 75 -24.18 10.11 9.73
C PHE A 75 -24.53 11.56 10.13
N GLY A 76 -23.52 12.43 10.14
CA GLY A 76 -23.70 13.88 10.24
C GLY A 76 -24.24 14.41 11.57
N GLY A 77 -24.09 13.66 12.66
CA GLY A 77 -24.50 14.09 14.00
C GLY A 77 -25.92 13.67 14.42
N GLU A 78 -26.61 12.91 13.58
CA GLU A 78 -27.96 12.37 13.89
C GLU A 78 -27.86 11.14 14.79
N ARG A 79 -28.39 11.26 16.05
CA ARG A 79 -28.38 10.14 17.02
C ARG A 79 -29.53 9.15 16.83
N SER A 80 -30.52 9.47 16.00
CA SER A 80 -31.66 8.60 15.79
C SER A 80 -31.28 7.38 14.94
N ILE A 81 -31.52 6.19 15.48
CA ILE A 81 -31.37 4.92 14.76
C ILE A 81 -32.75 4.52 14.23
N PRO A 82 -32.91 4.24 12.92
CA PRO A 82 -34.16 3.76 12.36
C PRO A 82 -34.53 2.38 12.92
N GLN A 83 -35.75 1.92 12.65
CA GLN A 83 -36.12 0.54 12.93
C GLN A 83 -35.15 -0.42 12.24
N ILE A 84 -34.92 -1.60 12.86
CA ILE A 84 -34.04 -2.60 12.28
C ILE A 84 -34.53 -2.93 10.87
N ALA A 85 -33.69 -2.68 9.88
CA ALA A 85 -34.02 -2.96 8.48
C ALA A 85 -34.27 -4.47 8.29
N VAL A 86 -35.16 -4.81 7.35
CA VAL A 86 -35.53 -6.21 7.10
C VAL A 86 -34.32 -7.07 6.74
N SER A 87 -33.36 -6.50 6.03
CA SER A 87 -32.07 -7.13 5.68
C SER A 87 -31.23 -7.53 6.89
N PHE A 88 -31.44 -6.91 8.05
CA PHE A 88 -30.71 -7.19 9.30
C PHE A 88 -31.55 -7.88 10.38
N ALA A 89 -32.82 -8.23 10.11
CA ALA A 89 -33.73 -8.79 11.11
C ALA A 89 -33.27 -10.13 11.72
N GLU A 90 -32.45 -10.90 10.98
CA GLU A 90 -31.86 -12.15 11.48
C GLU A 90 -30.53 -11.93 12.23
N SER A 91 -29.84 -10.82 11.95
CA SER A 91 -28.49 -10.54 12.47
C SER A 91 -28.50 -9.57 13.65
N VAL A 92 -29.58 -8.78 13.81
CA VAL A 92 -29.69 -7.76 14.85
C VAL A 92 -30.99 -7.91 15.60
N THR A 93 -30.93 -7.93 16.94
CA THR A 93 -32.11 -7.93 17.81
C THR A 93 -31.96 -6.83 18.86
N PHE A 94 -33.09 -6.28 19.32
CA PHE A 94 -33.12 -5.27 20.38
C PHE A 94 -33.75 -5.85 21.63
N ASP A 95 -33.05 -5.73 22.76
CA ASP A 95 -33.56 -6.08 24.08
C ASP A 95 -34.05 -4.83 24.79
N ASP A 96 -35.38 -4.69 24.90
CA ASP A 96 -36.03 -3.57 25.56
C ASP A 96 -35.69 -3.48 27.04
N SER A 97 -35.45 -4.61 27.69
CA SER A 97 -35.17 -4.65 29.14
C SER A 97 -33.75 -4.20 29.44
N ALA A 98 -32.80 -4.59 28.61
CA ALA A 98 -31.39 -4.19 28.71
C ALA A 98 -31.06 -2.89 28.00
N LYS A 99 -31.99 -2.36 27.17
CA LYS A 99 -31.75 -1.21 26.28
C LYS A 99 -30.48 -1.36 25.47
N ALA A 100 -30.35 -2.54 24.85
CA ALA A 100 -29.15 -2.92 24.11
C ALA A 100 -29.51 -3.68 22.82
N TYR A 101 -28.65 -3.56 21.84
CA TYR A 101 -28.69 -4.34 20.61
C TYR A 101 -27.77 -5.56 20.74
N ARG A 102 -28.23 -6.70 20.25
CA ARG A 102 -27.44 -7.93 20.15
C ARG A 102 -27.20 -8.22 18.68
N LEU A 103 -25.90 -8.28 18.29
CA LEU A 103 -25.41 -8.45 16.93
C LEU A 103 -24.87 -9.85 16.76
N ALA A 104 -25.28 -10.55 15.70
CA ALA A 104 -24.76 -11.86 15.36
C ALA A 104 -23.31 -11.76 14.84
N PRO A 105 -22.45 -12.76 15.06
CA PRO A 105 -21.09 -12.77 14.54
C PRO A 105 -21.08 -12.73 12.99
N SER A 106 -20.07 -12.10 12.42
CA SER A 106 -19.82 -12.03 10.98
C SER A 106 -18.34 -12.27 10.69
N ASP A 107 -18.04 -12.68 9.47
CA ASP A 107 -16.68 -12.77 8.96
C ASP A 107 -16.28 -11.44 8.30
N MET A 108 -15.11 -10.89 8.66
CA MET A 108 -14.57 -9.66 8.09
C MET A 108 -13.90 -9.86 6.72
N GLY A 109 -13.60 -11.10 6.35
CA GLY A 109 -12.71 -11.39 5.22
C GLY A 109 -11.25 -10.95 5.47
N ASP A 110 -10.44 -10.98 4.42
CA ASP A 110 -8.99 -10.75 4.50
C ASP A 110 -8.57 -9.29 4.30
N THR A 111 -9.51 -8.35 4.34
CA THR A 111 -9.23 -6.94 4.05
C THR A 111 -9.12 -6.09 5.30
N ILE A 112 -8.26 -5.07 5.25
CA ILE A 112 -8.00 -4.12 6.34
C ILE A 112 -8.13 -2.70 5.79
N ALA A 113 -8.92 -1.85 6.45
CA ALA A 113 -8.95 -0.43 6.11
C ALA A 113 -7.79 0.31 6.78
N ARG A 114 -7.18 1.24 6.04
CA ARG A 114 -6.12 2.13 6.52
C ARG A 114 -6.41 3.56 6.12
N ILE A 115 -5.95 4.51 6.95
CA ILE A 115 -5.96 5.93 6.57
C ILE A 115 -4.75 6.18 5.69
N ASP A 116 -4.99 6.60 4.44
CA ASP A 116 -3.95 6.89 3.46
C ASP A 116 -3.49 8.35 3.55
N GLY A 117 -4.41 9.27 3.87
CA GLY A 117 -4.08 10.68 3.98
C GLY A 117 -5.10 11.47 4.80
N ILE A 118 -4.65 12.59 5.33
CA ILE A 118 -5.49 13.56 6.07
C ILE A 118 -5.16 14.96 5.57
N THR A 119 -6.15 15.65 5.03
CA THR A 119 -5.97 17.00 4.46
C THR A 119 -6.97 17.97 5.11
N PRO A 120 -6.53 19.10 5.69
CA PRO A 120 -7.44 20.14 6.16
C PRO A 120 -8.24 20.76 4.99
N ASP A 121 -9.54 20.96 5.18
CA ASP A 121 -10.45 21.59 4.21
C ASP A 121 -11.31 22.64 4.93
N GLY A 122 -10.76 23.81 5.16
CA GLY A 122 -11.42 24.88 5.93
C GLY A 122 -11.67 24.49 7.38
N SER A 123 -12.95 24.37 7.79
CA SER A 123 -13.36 23.87 9.11
C SER A 123 -13.52 22.34 9.16
N ALA A 124 -13.53 21.70 8.02
CA ALA A 124 -13.62 20.25 7.85
C ALA A 124 -12.23 19.62 7.69
N VAL A 125 -12.20 18.29 7.68
CA VAL A 125 -11.01 17.48 7.40
C VAL A 125 -11.39 16.44 6.37
N LYS A 126 -10.65 16.34 5.29
CA LYS A 126 -10.74 15.23 4.34
C LYS A 126 -9.83 14.10 4.79
N VAL A 127 -10.35 12.89 4.80
CA VAL A 127 -9.61 11.67 5.16
C VAL A 127 -9.77 10.67 4.03
N SER A 128 -8.66 10.35 3.38
CA SER A 128 -8.61 9.25 2.42
C SER A 128 -8.39 7.94 3.16
N THR A 129 -9.21 6.94 2.86
CA THR A 129 -9.14 5.62 3.50
C THR A 129 -9.16 4.55 2.43
N GLY A 130 -8.09 3.76 2.36
CA GLY A 130 -7.97 2.62 1.45
C GLY A 130 -8.37 1.31 2.11
N LEU A 131 -8.84 0.36 1.31
CA LEU A 131 -9.08 -1.03 1.67
C LEU A 131 -7.96 -1.88 1.09
N TYR A 132 -7.28 -2.64 1.95
CA TYR A 132 -6.10 -3.43 1.61
C TYR A 132 -6.33 -4.92 1.84
N LEU A 133 -5.82 -5.77 0.97
CA LEU A 133 -5.69 -7.20 1.25
C LEU A 133 -4.66 -7.45 2.37
N GLY A 134 -4.68 -8.61 2.99
CA GLY A 134 -3.67 -9.03 3.95
C GLY A 134 -2.25 -9.09 3.36
N SER A 135 -2.13 -9.22 2.03
CA SER A 135 -0.87 -9.11 1.28
C SER A 135 -0.29 -7.68 1.22
N GLY A 136 -1.09 -6.66 1.55
CA GLY A 136 -0.72 -5.26 1.42
C GLY A 136 -1.22 -4.60 0.13
N GLU A 137 -1.76 -5.36 -0.82
CA GLU A 137 -2.36 -4.82 -2.05
C GLU A 137 -3.56 -3.93 -1.71
N ARG A 138 -3.59 -2.71 -2.27
CA ARG A 138 -4.70 -1.78 -2.12
C ARG A 138 -5.77 -2.06 -3.18
N LEU A 139 -6.99 -2.27 -2.74
CA LEU A 139 -8.13 -2.58 -3.62
C LEU A 139 -8.86 -1.33 -4.12
N GLY A 140 -8.74 -0.22 -3.42
CA GLY A 140 -9.44 1.02 -3.68
C GLY A 140 -9.78 1.74 -2.39
N GLY A 141 -10.54 2.82 -2.44
CA GLY A 141 -10.87 3.58 -1.24
C GLY A 141 -11.94 4.64 -1.40
N MET A 142 -12.13 5.39 -0.33
CA MET A 142 -13.08 6.51 -0.24
C MET A 142 -12.45 7.73 0.41
N VAL A 143 -12.87 8.90 -0.05
CA VAL A 143 -12.55 10.17 0.60
C VAL A 143 -13.72 10.60 1.47
N PHE A 144 -13.46 10.74 2.76
CA PHE A 144 -14.42 11.17 3.76
C PHE A 144 -14.28 12.65 4.05
N THR A 145 -15.40 13.36 4.19
CA THR A 145 -15.42 14.68 4.78
C THR A 145 -15.87 14.57 6.23
N LEU A 146 -15.02 15.00 7.15
CA LEU A 146 -15.29 15.00 8.58
C LEU A 146 -15.49 16.45 9.07
N GLU A 147 -16.58 16.71 9.76
CA GLU A 147 -16.84 17.99 10.41
C GLU A 147 -16.90 17.84 11.94
N LYS A 148 -16.58 18.91 12.66
CA LYS A 148 -16.72 18.91 14.12
C LYS A 148 -18.16 18.67 14.52
N CYS A 149 -18.36 17.82 15.51
CA CYS A 149 -19.65 17.36 15.92
C CYS A 149 -19.75 17.32 17.46
N ASP A 150 -20.70 18.05 18.04
CA ASP A 150 -20.92 18.08 19.48
C ASP A 150 -22.04 17.11 19.93
N THR A 151 -22.71 16.44 18.96
CA THR A 151 -23.85 15.55 19.23
C THR A 151 -23.50 14.08 19.25
N ALA A 152 -22.31 13.71 18.77
CA ALA A 152 -21.87 12.31 18.63
C ALA A 152 -21.21 11.74 19.90
N GLY A 153 -21.57 12.21 21.07
CA GLY A 153 -21.09 11.73 22.37
C GLY A 153 -19.58 11.81 22.50
N GLN A 154 -18.92 10.68 22.43
CA GLN A 154 -17.46 10.55 22.57
C GLN A 154 -16.67 10.98 21.32
N PHE A 155 -17.31 11.12 20.17
CA PHE A 155 -16.63 11.51 18.93
C PHE A 155 -16.57 13.03 18.78
N LYS A 156 -15.43 13.54 18.35
CA LYS A 156 -15.21 14.97 18.07
C LYS A 156 -15.59 15.37 16.65
N TYR A 157 -15.76 14.38 15.77
CA TYR A 157 -16.06 14.56 14.35
C TYR A 157 -17.16 13.61 13.92
N CYS A 158 -17.93 14.05 12.91
CA CYS A 158 -18.92 13.25 12.22
C CYS A 158 -18.55 13.15 10.74
N VAL A 159 -18.88 12.04 10.11
CA VAL A 159 -18.85 11.91 8.64
C VAL A 159 -20.03 12.67 8.06
N THR A 160 -19.76 13.68 7.24
CA THR A 160 -20.79 14.45 6.53
C THR A 160 -20.87 14.08 5.05
N ALA A 161 -19.81 13.51 4.50
CA ALA A 161 -19.79 12.94 3.16
C ALA A 161 -18.78 11.80 3.07
N ALA A 162 -19.05 10.85 2.20
CA ALA A 162 -18.10 9.83 1.76
C ALA A 162 -18.28 9.64 0.24
N VAL A 163 -17.19 9.73 -0.49
CA VAL A 163 -17.19 9.67 -1.97
C VAL A 163 -16.18 8.62 -2.38
N ASN A 164 -16.58 7.73 -3.28
CA ASN A 164 -15.66 6.77 -3.86
C ASN A 164 -14.58 7.50 -4.67
N GLU A 165 -13.34 7.08 -4.56
CA GLU A 165 -12.21 7.66 -5.29
C GLU A 165 -12.44 7.65 -6.80
N ASN A 166 -13.06 6.60 -7.33
CA ASN A 166 -13.42 6.50 -8.73
C ASN A 166 -14.36 7.62 -9.21
N GLU A 167 -15.29 8.09 -8.35
CA GLU A 167 -16.19 9.23 -8.67
C GLU A 167 -15.46 10.58 -8.68
N LEU A 168 -14.38 10.70 -7.91
CA LEU A 168 -13.57 11.92 -7.88
C LEU A 168 -12.59 12.01 -9.05
N GLY A 169 -12.53 10.97 -9.89
CA GLY A 169 -11.55 10.88 -10.96
C GLY A 169 -10.11 10.73 -10.42
N ILE A 170 -9.99 10.29 -9.18
CA ILE A 170 -8.70 9.97 -8.56
C ILE A 170 -8.29 8.62 -9.11
N TYR A 171 -7.41 8.63 -10.10
CA TYR A 171 -6.86 7.42 -10.69
C TYR A 171 -5.65 6.99 -9.89
N GLN A 172 -5.73 5.84 -9.22
CA GLN A 172 -4.57 5.28 -8.55
C GLN A 172 -3.51 4.81 -9.55
N TRP A 173 -3.96 4.24 -10.67
CA TRP A 173 -3.09 3.72 -11.72
C TRP A 173 -3.85 3.64 -13.04
N LYS A 174 -3.41 4.39 -14.04
CA LYS A 174 -4.02 4.45 -15.36
C LYS A 174 -2.97 4.26 -16.42
N ASP A 175 -3.15 3.30 -17.30
CA ASP A 175 -2.31 3.10 -18.47
C ASP A 175 -2.42 4.27 -19.45
N VAL A 176 -1.29 4.71 -19.96
CA VAL A 176 -1.19 5.74 -20.99
C VAL A 176 -0.54 5.15 -22.24
N LYS A 177 -1.12 5.45 -23.38
CA LYS A 177 -0.58 4.97 -24.66
C LYS A 177 0.58 5.84 -25.14
N LEU A 178 1.63 5.20 -25.61
CA LEU A 178 2.73 5.85 -26.29
C LEU A 178 2.23 6.72 -27.45
N ASN A 179 2.83 7.90 -27.64
CA ASN A 179 2.46 8.88 -28.66
C ASN A 179 1.03 9.45 -28.53
N SER A 180 0.37 9.29 -27.39
CA SER A 180 -0.92 9.93 -27.10
C SER A 180 -0.76 11.09 -26.12
N GLU A 181 -1.57 12.15 -26.29
CA GLU A 181 -1.64 13.25 -25.31
C GLU A 181 -2.53 12.79 -24.14
N ASP A 182 -2.06 13.02 -22.92
CA ASP A 182 -2.81 12.86 -21.68
C ASP A 182 -2.54 14.03 -20.73
N SER A 183 -3.06 14.01 -19.51
CA SER A 183 -2.98 15.13 -18.58
C SER A 183 -2.66 14.68 -17.16
N LEU A 184 -2.00 15.57 -16.40
CA LEU A 184 -1.77 15.44 -14.96
C LEU A 184 -2.57 16.48 -14.20
N SER A 185 -2.99 16.16 -12.99
CA SER A 185 -3.49 17.13 -12.02
C SER A 185 -2.29 17.81 -11.32
N ALA A 186 -2.39 19.12 -11.09
CA ALA A 186 -1.37 19.89 -10.40
C ALA A 186 -2.02 20.90 -9.44
N ASP A 187 -1.52 20.98 -8.20
CA ASP A 187 -1.88 21.96 -7.18
C ASP A 187 -3.37 22.04 -6.82
N GLY A 188 -4.15 20.98 -7.04
CA GLY A 188 -5.60 21.01 -6.81
C GLY A 188 -6.35 22.03 -7.66
N LYS A 189 -5.70 22.62 -8.67
CA LYS A 189 -6.29 23.54 -9.65
C LYS A 189 -6.51 22.80 -10.95
N ALA A 190 -7.50 23.25 -11.70
CA ALA A 190 -7.80 22.77 -13.05
C ALA A 190 -6.72 23.21 -14.08
N ASP A 191 -5.48 23.38 -13.67
CA ASP A 191 -4.38 23.69 -14.57
C ASP A 191 -4.06 22.46 -15.39
N SER A 192 -4.36 22.50 -16.67
CA SER A 192 -4.10 21.39 -17.58
C SER A 192 -2.61 21.26 -17.85
N VAL A 193 -1.97 20.41 -17.08
CA VAL A 193 -0.67 19.88 -17.45
C VAL A 193 -0.91 18.78 -18.47
N LYS A 194 -0.60 19.04 -19.72
CA LYS A 194 -0.63 18.04 -20.78
C LYS A 194 0.74 17.46 -20.99
N PHE A 195 0.80 16.20 -21.31
CA PHE A 195 2.04 15.50 -21.64
C PHE A 195 1.86 14.52 -22.79
N THR A 196 2.98 14.15 -23.42
CA THR A 196 3.06 13.07 -24.42
C THR A 196 4.40 12.39 -24.26
N VAL A 197 4.40 11.06 -24.13
CA VAL A 197 5.63 10.26 -24.19
C VAL A 197 5.81 9.80 -25.64
N VAL A 198 6.96 10.11 -26.24
CA VAL A 198 7.28 9.73 -27.61
C VAL A 198 8.56 8.91 -27.64
N GLN A 199 8.61 7.90 -28.50
CA GLN A 199 9.79 7.10 -28.78
C GLN A 199 10.11 7.20 -30.26
N ASP A 200 11.37 7.44 -30.60
CA ASP A 200 11.81 7.49 -31.98
C ASP A 200 12.24 6.09 -32.47
N LYS A 201 12.66 6.03 -33.73
CA LYS A 201 13.10 4.78 -34.40
C LYS A 201 14.42 4.19 -33.85
N ASP A 202 15.16 4.96 -33.06
CA ASP A 202 16.43 4.59 -32.44
C ASP A 202 16.22 4.37 -30.90
N ASP A 203 14.96 4.12 -30.49
CA ASP A 203 14.50 3.86 -29.13
C ASP A 203 14.73 5.02 -28.13
N ASN A 204 15.06 6.25 -28.63
CA ASN A 204 15.16 7.39 -27.74
C ASN A 204 13.77 7.85 -27.28
N VAL A 205 13.60 7.91 -25.99
CA VAL A 205 12.36 8.35 -25.34
C VAL A 205 12.45 9.81 -24.95
N THR A 206 11.42 10.56 -25.28
CA THR A 206 11.26 11.97 -24.90
C THR A 206 9.89 12.17 -24.27
N VAL A 207 9.84 12.76 -23.08
CA VAL A 207 8.60 13.18 -22.43
C VAL A 207 8.39 14.67 -22.68
N LYS A 208 7.32 15.02 -23.38
CA LYS A 208 6.94 16.40 -23.72
C LYS A 208 5.84 16.87 -22.81
N PHE A 209 5.97 18.07 -22.26
CA PHE A 209 4.98 18.69 -21.39
C PHE A 209 4.52 20.04 -21.96
N ASN A 210 3.24 20.33 -21.74
CA ASN A 210 2.67 21.67 -21.91
C ASN A 210 2.05 22.09 -20.56
N ILE A 211 2.74 22.98 -19.86
CA ILE A 211 2.31 23.49 -18.56
C ILE A 211 1.85 24.93 -18.75
N ASN A 212 0.53 25.17 -18.63
CA ASN A 212 -0.06 26.50 -18.79
C ASN A 212 0.33 27.19 -20.13
N GLY A 213 0.44 26.41 -21.22
CA GLY A 213 0.83 26.91 -22.55
C GLY A 213 2.34 27.04 -22.76
N LYS A 214 3.16 26.72 -21.76
CA LYS A 214 4.63 26.67 -21.89
C LYS A 214 5.06 25.23 -22.16
N GLU A 215 5.72 25.04 -23.29
CA GLU A 215 6.27 23.75 -23.66
C GLU A 215 7.64 23.50 -23.01
N SER A 216 7.88 22.25 -22.60
CA SER A 216 9.16 21.72 -22.16
C SER A 216 9.28 20.26 -22.59
N ALA A 217 10.49 19.74 -22.64
CA ALA A 217 10.75 18.34 -22.93
C ALA A 217 11.90 17.83 -22.07
N ASP A 218 11.83 16.56 -21.72
CA ASP A 218 12.88 15.81 -21.03
C ASP A 218 13.28 14.62 -21.91
N GLU A 219 14.55 14.58 -22.30
CA GLU A 219 15.11 13.52 -23.12
C GLU A 219 15.71 12.44 -22.22
N LEU A 220 15.08 11.25 -22.19
CA LEU A 220 15.52 10.13 -21.36
C LEU A 220 16.62 9.29 -22.03
N GLY A 221 16.83 9.47 -23.34
CA GLY A 221 17.73 8.66 -24.13
C GLY A 221 17.11 7.33 -24.57
N PRO A 222 17.94 6.35 -24.97
CA PRO A 222 17.43 5.05 -25.37
C PRO A 222 16.88 4.26 -24.18
N LEU A 223 15.61 3.90 -24.25
CA LEU A 223 14.89 3.08 -23.26
C LEU A 223 14.01 2.08 -24.00
N GLY A 224 14.10 0.82 -23.64
CA GLY A 224 13.15 -0.19 -24.10
C GLY A 224 11.79 0.02 -23.43
N LEU A 225 10.83 0.59 -24.17
CA LEU A 225 9.46 0.78 -23.69
C LEU A 225 8.55 -0.33 -24.20
N ASP A 226 7.79 -0.94 -23.30
CA ASP A 226 6.64 -1.76 -23.64
C ASP A 226 5.34 -0.93 -23.66
N GLU A 227 4.26 -1.45 -24.28
CA GLU A 227 2.96 -0.76 -24.29
C GLU A 227 2.38 -0.51 -22.89
N SER A 228 2.84 -1.27 -21.87
CA SER A 228 2.40 -1.20 -20.47
C SER A 228 3.34 -0.43 -19.54
N CYS A 229 4.25 0.37 -20.10
CA CYS A 229 5.31 1.01 -19.30
C CYS A 229 5.03 2.47 -18.92
N ILE A 230 3.88 3.03 -19.34
CA ILE A 230 3.54 4.43 -19.09
C ILE A 230 2.23 4.51 -18.31
N HIS A 231 2.31 5.12 -17.13
CA HIS A 231 1.14 5.24 -16.26
C HIS A 231 0.97 6.65 -15.70
N VAL A 232 -0.28 7.00 -15.40
CA VAL A 232 -0.60 8.11 -14.51
C VAL A 232 -1.14 7.51 -13.22
N GLY A 233 -0.54 7.91 -12.10
CA GLY A 233 -0.92 7.44 -10.77
C GLY A 233 -1.15 8.59 -9.81
N ASP A 234 -1.94 8.36 -8.75
CA ASP A 234 -2.09 9.26 -7.62
C ASP A 234 -1.33 8.67 -6.43
N THR A 235 -0.08 9.13 -6.25
CA THR A 235 0.81 8.63 -5.19
C THR A 235 0.29 8.99 -3.80
N VAL A 236 -0.36 10.16 -3.66
CA VAL A 236 -0.94 10.63 -2.39
C VAL A 236 -2.35 11.10 -2.64
N VAL A 237 -3.31 10.23 -2.43
CA VAL A 237 -4.73 10.52 -2.67
C VAL A 237 -5.17 11.77 -1.90
N GLY A 238 -5.74 12.73 -2.65
CA GLY A 238 -6.30 13.97 -2.09
C GLY A 238 -5.30 15.10 -1.89
N ASP A 239 -4.04 14.98 -2.27
CA ASP A 239 -3.08 16.09 -2.26
C ASP A 239 -3.25 17.03 -3.48
N GLY A 240 -4.06 16.62 -4.45
CA GLY A 240 -4.37 17.39 -5.66
C GLY A 240 -3.42 17.18 -6.82
N TYR A 241 -2.44 16.28 -6.68
CA TYR A 241 -1.49 15.93 -7.72
C TYR A 241 -1.77 14.55 -8.30
N THR A 242 -1.32 14.34 -9.53
CA THR A 242 -1.08 13.01 -10.10
C THR A 242 0.30 13.00 -10.73
N GLU A 243 0.97 11.85 -10.73
CA GLU A 243 2.28 11.64 -11.29
C GLU A 243 2.22 10.86 -12.59
N LEU A 244 3.14 11.19 -13.51
CA LEU A 244 3.45 10.37 -14.66
C LEU A 244 4.61 9.44 -14.32
N TYR A 245 4.42 8.16 -14.53
CA TYR A 245 5.44 7.10 -14.41
C TYR A 245 5.81 6.60 -15.80
N VAL A 246 7.08 6.64 -16.12
CA VAL A 246 7.63 6.12 -17.37
C VAL A 246 8.70 5.09 -17.01
N THR A 247 8.37 3.82 -17.19
CA THR A 247 9.29 2.71 -16.92
C THR A 247 9.91 2.24 -18.22
N GLY A 248 11.20 1.97 -18.21
CA GLY A 248 11.89 1.42 -19.36
C GLY A 248 13.12 0.62 -18.97
N ASP A 249 13.51 -0.28 -19.86
CA ASP A 249 14.77 -1.01 -19.78
C ASP A 249 15.91 -0.10 -20.24
N ALA A 250 16.82 0.23 -19.33
CA ALA A 250 17.91 1.16 -19.59
C ALA A 250 19.13 0.50 -20.25
N ALA A 251 19.51 -0.69 -19.84
CA ALA A 251 20.54 -1.58 -20.41
C ALA A 251 20.69 -2.79 -19.49
N SER A 252 21.03 -3.95 -20.04
CA SER A 252 21.33 -5.16 -19.24
C SER A 252 20.16 -5.63 -18.34
N ASP A 253 18.90 -5.45 -18.80
CA ASP A 253 17.67 -5.78 -18.08
C ASP A 253 17.49 -4.96 -16.75
N ASP A 254 18.18 -3.81 -16.65
CA ASP A 254 18.04 -2.88 -15.53
C ASP A 254 16.90 -1.91 -15.79
N TYR A 255 15.75 -2.20 -15.24
CA TYR A 255 14.59 -1.30 -15.34
C TYR A 255 14.77 -0.05 -14.47
N VAL A 256 14.31 1.08 -15.01
CA VAL A 256 14.22 2.35 -14.30
C VAL A 256 12.86 2.98 -14.53
N THR A 257 12.24 3.50 -13.48
CA THR A 257 11.00 4.27 -13.58
C THR A 257 11.31 5.75 -13.31
N PHE A 258 11.07 6.60 -14.30
CA PHE A 258 11.08 8.05 -14.15
C PHE A 258 9.71 8.52 -13.71
N VAL A 259 9.67 9.35 -12.66
CA VAL A 259 8.44 9.87 -12.10
C VAL A 259 8.42 11.39 -12.23
N TYR A 260 7.32 11.93 -12.75
CA TYR A 260 7.13 13.36 -12.97
C TYR A 260 5.91 13.88 -12.23
N ARG A 261 6.08 15.03 -11.58
CA ARG A 261 5.03 15.82 -10.94
C ARG A 261 5.17 17.27 -11.36
N VAL A 262 4.07 18.01 -11.46
CA VAL A 262 4.12 19.46 -11.63
C VAL A 262 3.72 20.12 -10.31
N HIS A 263 4.65 20.88 -9.73
CA HIS A 263 4.46 21.61 -8.47
C HIS A 263 4.75 23.09 -8.68
N ASN A 264 3.80 23.97 -8.30
CA ASN A 264 3.89 25.42 -8.50
C ASN A 264 4.21 25.84 -9.96
N GLY A 265 3.71 25.08 -10.95
CA GLY A 265 3.97 25.33 -12.38
C GLY A 265 5.35 24.90 -12.86
N GLU A 266 6.14 24.25 -12.01
CA GLU A 266 7.46 23.69 -12.33
C GLU A 266 7.40 22.16 -12.41
N LEU A 267 8.07 21.60 -13.41
CA LEU A 267 8.24 20.16 -13.56
C LEU A 267 9.29 19.67 -12.54
N LYS A 268 8.89 18.72 -11.71
CA LYS A 268 9.78 17.96 -10.82
C LYS A 268 9.95 16.56 -11.38
N LYS A 269 11.14 15.99 -11.21
CA LYS A 269 11.50 14.65 -11.68
C LYS A 269 12.20 13.88 -10.59
N ALA A 270 11.78 12.65 -10.40
CA ALA A 270 12.45 11.63 -9.59
C ALA A 270 12.69 10.40 -10.44
N PHE A 271 13.45 9.45 -9.91
CA PHE A 271 13.58 8.13 -10.51
C PHE A 271 13.60 7.06 -9.42
N ILE A 272 13.19 5.86 -9.80
CA ILE A 272 13.20 4.65 -8.96
C ILE A 272 13.89 3.57 -9.77
N THR A 273 14.88 2.88 -9.19
CA THR A 273 15.48 1.70 -9.82
C THR A 273 14.49 0.54 -9.71
N GLY A 274 14.08 0.03 -10.85
CA GLY A 274 13.07 -1.02 -10.98
C GLY A 274 11.78 -0.54 -11.63
N THR A 275 10.82 -1.43 -11.69
CA THR A 275 9.48 -1.25 -12.28
C THR A 275 8.46 -0.96 -11.18
N VAL A 276 7.83 0.20 -11.22
CA VAL A 276 6.70 0.49 -10.31
C VAL A 276 5.50 -0.35 -10.74
N GLN A 277 5.03 -1.20 -9.85
CA GLN A 277 3.89 -2.10 -10.07
C GLN A 277 2.57 -1.48 -9.66
N SER A 278 2.58 -0.68 -8.60
CA SER A 278 1.38 -0.03 -8.09
C SER A 278 1.72 1.18 -7.21
N VAL A 279 0.76 2.08 -7.05
CA VAL A 279 0.78 3.17 -6.07
C VAL A 279 -0.22 2.88 -4.95
N TYR A 280 0.13 3.23 -3.71
CA TYR A 280 -0.71 2.93 -2.54
C TYR A 280 -1.66 4.08 -2.14
N GLY A 281 -1.51 5.25 -2.77
CA GLY A 281 -2.31 6.43 -2.44
C GLY A 281 -1.93 7.13 -1.12
N ASN A 282 -0.93 6.63 -0.42
CA ASN A 282 -0.43 7.16 0.87
C ASN A 282 1.03 7.67 0.79
N GLY A 283 1.53 7.88 -0.41
CA GLY A 283 2.93 8.20 -0.69
C GLY A 283 3.78 6.98 -1.01
N GLY A 284 3.27 5.78 -0.81
CA GLY A 284 3.96 4.53 -1.08
C GLY A 284 3.76 4.02 -2.49
N VAL A 285 4.78 3.34 -3.02
CA VAL A 285 4.76 2.61 -4.28
C VAL A 285 5.41 1.25 -4.10
N SER A 286 4.85 0.22 -4.75
CA SER A 286 5.48 -1.10 -4.85
C SER A 286 6.37 -1.17 -6.08
N VAL A 287 7.56 -1.72 -5.93
CA VAL A 287 8.59 -1.77 -6.97
C VAL A 287 9.12 -3.18 -7.09
N GLU A 288 9.16 -3.70 -8.31
CA GLU A 288 9.94 -4.89 -8.66
C GLU A 288 11.27 -4.46 -9.28
N THR A 289 12.34 -5.11 -8.85
CA THR A 289 13.70 -4.82 -9.29
C THR A 289 14.56 -6.07 -9.26
N THR A 290 15.75 -5.97 -9.79
CA THR A 290 16.78 -7.00 -9.66
C THR A 290 17.74 -6.60 -8.54
N ILE A 291 18.17 -7.57 -7.74
CA ILE A 291 19.17 -7.39 -6.69
C ILE A 291 20.28 -8.41 -6.82
N ASP A 292 21.52 -7.97 -6.56
CA ASP A 292 22.71 -8.80 -6.57
C ASP A 292 23.16 -9.09 -5.14
N ILE A 293 22.72 -10.23 -4.62
CA ILE A 293 23.10 -10.74 -3.31
C ILE A 293 23.12 -12.26 -3.35
N LEU A 294 24.28 -12.86 -3.15
CA LEU A 294 24.45 -14.31 -3.24
C LEU A 294 23.93 -14.85 -4.60
N GLY A 295 24.18 -14.12 -5.68
CA GLY A 295 23.61 -14.29 -7.01
C GLY A 295 22.61 -13.18 -7.34
N THR A 296 22.12 -13.18 -8.59
CA THR A 296 21.11 -12.22 -9.05
C THR A 296 19.71 -12.76 -8.84
N HIS A 297 18.83 -11.96 -8.22
CA HIS A 297 17.45 -12.33 -7.91
C HIS A 297 16.47 -11.23 -8.27
N GLY A 298 15.30 -11.60 -8.80
CA GLY A 298 14.15 -10.71 -8.82
C GLY A 298 13.66 -10.45 -7.40
N ALA A 299 13.35 -9.20 -7.09
CA ALA A 299 12.91 -8.80 -5.76
C ALA A 299 11.86 -7.70 -5.83
N ALA A 300 11.02 -7.62 -4.79
CA ALA A 300 10.06 -6.55 -4.59
C ALA A 300 10.39 -5.78 -3.31
N CYS A 301 10.16 -4.48 -3.33
CA CYS A 301 10.25 -3.61 -2.15
C CYS A 301 9.34 -2.39 -2.30
N ASP A 302 9.14 -1.67 -1.19
CA ASP A 302 8.36 -0.44 -1.20
C ASP A 302 9.27 0.78 -1.14
N PHE A 303 8.84 1.83 -1.83
CA PHE A 303 9.39 3.18 -1.71
C PHE A 303 8.32 4.13 -1.18
N MET A 304 8.75 5.16 -0.46
CA MET A 304 7.91 6.26 0.00
C MET A 304 8.34 7.56 -0.67
N LEU A 305 7.35 8.32 -1.12
CA LEU A 305 7.56 9.68 -1.60
C LEU A 305 8.05 10.56 -0.45
N SER A 306 9.14 11.27 -0.69
CA SER A 306 9.71 12.29 0.17
C SER A 306 9.59 13.64 -0.52
N THR A 307 8.90 14.57 0.10
CA THR A 307 8.65 15.93 -0.44
C THR A 307 9.31 16.98 0.41
N GLY A 308 10.32 16.81 1.16
CA GLY A 308 10.97 17.82 1.99
C GLY A 308 10.03 18.82 2.71
N ASP A 309 10.54 19.60 3.63
CA ASP A 309 9.72 20.58 4.40
C ASP A 309 9.13 21.71 3.53
N SER A 310 9.74 22.02 2.38
CA SER A 310 9.30 23.07 1.44
C SER A 310 8.41 22.54 0.29
N GLY A 311 8.27 21.21 0.16
CA GLY A 311 7.64 20.56 -0.99
C GLY A 311 8.49 20.63 -2.27
N ASP A 312 9.70 21.20 -2.20
CA ASP A 312 10.59 21.36 -3.36
C ASP A 312 11.38 20.08 -3.68
N ASP A 313 11.64 19.26 -2.68
CA ASP A 313 12.28 17.97 -2.85
C ASP A 313 11.24 16.94 -3.30
N PHE A 314 11.49 16.33 -4.44
CA PHE A 314 10.64 15.27 -4.98
C PHE A 314 11.53 14.06 -5.22
N ALA A 315 11.43 13.09 -4.35
CA ALA A 315 12.25 11.88 -4.38
C ALA A 315 11.48 10.69 -3.80
N PHE A 316 11.87 9.48 -4.19
CA PHE A 316 11.39 8.25 -3.59
C PHE A 316 12.52 7.60 -2.78
N VAL A 317 12.21 7.23 -1.55
CA VAL A 317 13.16 6.59 -0.63
C VAL A 317 12.62 5.20 -0.30
N ARG A 318 13.48 4.18 -0.44
CA ARG A 318 13.11 2.81 -0.08
C ARG A 318 12.67 2.75 1.39
N SER A 319 11.51 2.17 1.64
CA SER A 319 10.85 2.12 2.95
C SER A 319 10.72 0.71 3.52
N SER A 320 10.96 -0.32 2.72
CA SER A 320 10.97 -1.72 3.16
C SER A 320 12.25 -2.44 2.76
N ASP A 321 12.50 -3.59 3.37
CA ASP A 321 13.51 -4.53 2.90
C ASP A 321 13.03 -5.20 1.61
N TYR A 322 13.96 -5.80 0.88
CA TYR A 322 13.65 -6.56 -0.32
C TYR A 322 13.09 -7.93 0.05
N THR A 323 12.02 -8.32 -0.62
CA THR A 323 11.49 -9.69 -0.64
C THR A 323 11.83 -10.31 -1.97
N VAL A 324 12.51 -11.45 -1.99
CA VAL A 324 12.88 -12.14 -3.22
C VAL A 324 11.64 -12.78 -3.84
N VAL A 325 11.43 -12.55 -5.14
CA VAL A 325 10.28 -13.03 -5.89
C VAL A 325 10.70 -14.21 -6.77
N TYR A 326 10.02 -15.33 -6.58
CA TYR A 326 10.21 -16.53 -7.42
C TYR A 326 8.95 -16.73 -8.28
N PRO A 327 9.03 -16.57 -9.60
CA PRO A 327 7.88 -16.75 -10.51
C PRO A 327 7.22 -18.13 -10.37
N ASN A 328 8.04 -19.15 -10.12
CA ASN A 328 7.58 -20.50 -9.76
C ASN A 328 8.37 -21.00 -8.56
N PHE A 329 7.79 -20.89 -7.37
CA PHE A 329 8.45 -21.24 -6.13
C PHE A 329 8.88 -22.72 -6.05
N SER A 330 8.11 -23.63 -6.65
CA SER A 330 8.47 -25.04 -6.64
C SER A 330 9.69 -25.36 -7.50
N GLU A 331 9.89 -24.61 -8.58
CA GLU A 331 11.04 -24.76 -9.48
C GLU A 331 12.28 -23.99 -8.98
N ALA A 332 12.10 -23.01 -8.10
CA ALA A 332 13.20 -22.22 -7.54
C ALA A 332 14.28 -23.08 -6.86
N TRP A 333 13.88 -24.21 -6.29
CA TRP A 333 14.80 -25.18 -5.68
C TRP A 333 15.76 -25.84 -6.69
N ASP A 334 15.40 -25.88 -7.95
CA ASP A 334 16.23 -26.47 -9.01
C ASP A 334 17.18 -25.45 -9.67
N TYR A 335 16.78 -24.15 -9.73
CA TYR A 335 17.50 -23.14 -10.49
C TYR A 335 18.09 -22.00 -9.66
N SER A 336 17.50 -21.69 -8.51
CA SER A 336 17.87 -20.52 -7.69
C SER A 336 18.38 -20.90 -6.30
N ALA A 337 18.37 -22.18 -5.93
CA ALA A 337 18.77 -22.60 -4.60
C ALA A 337 20.29 -22.48 -4.42
N LEU A 338 20.67 -21.76 -3.36
CA LEU A 338 22.04 -21.68 -2.86
C LEU A 338 22.44 -23.02 -2.24
N LYS A 339 23.50 -23.65 -2.72
CA LYS A 339 24.01 -24.90 -2.17
C LYS A 339 25.31 -24.67 -1.42
N LEU A 340 25.34 -25.05 -0.14
CA LEU A 340 26.55 -24.90 0.68
C LEU A 340 27.71 -25.74 0.16
N SER A 341 28.86 -25.08 -0.05
CA SER A 341 30.13 -25.71 -0.44
C SER A 341 30.90 -26.27 0.75
N ARG A 342 30.60 -25.81 1.96
CA ARG A 342 31.33 -26.12 3.21
C ARG A 342 30.42 -26.16 4.43
N ASP A 343 30.89 -26.76 5.53
CA ASP A 343 30.21 -26.77 6.82
C ASP A 343 30.47 -25.47 7.61
N GLY A 344 29.57 -25.18 8.57
CA GLY A 344 29.78 -24.16 9.60
C GLY A 344 29.22 -22.79 9.28
N LEU A 345 28.32 -22.67 8.30
CA LEU A 345 27.55 -21.43 8.10
C LEU A 345 26.67 -21.17 9.32
N LYS A 346 26.87 -20.04 9.98
CA LYS A 346 26.05 -19.68 11.14
C LYS A 346 24.67 -19.19 10.71
N LEU A 347 23.66 -19.88 11.20
CA LEU A 347 22.24 -19.58 10.95
C LEU A 347 21.60 -19.09 12.25
N THR A 348 20.99 -17.92 12.23
CA THR A 348 20.14 -17.43 13.33
C THR A 348 18.71 -17.82 13.05
N MET A 349 18.12 -18.66 13.89
CA MET A 349 16.75 -19.15 13.73
C MET A 349 15.73 -18.10 14.17
N GLY A 350 14.46 -18.25 13.78
CA GLY A 350 13.39 -17.31 14.12
C GLY A 350 13.13 -17.16 15.63
N ASP A 351 13.51 -18.15 16.44
CA ASP A 351 13.42 -18.09 17.92
C ASP A 351 14.69 -17.47 18.58
N GLY A 352 15.65 -17.00 17.77
CA GLY A 352 16.91 -16.43 18.21
C GLY A 352 17.99 -17.46 18.56
N SER A 353 17.72 -18.77 18.46
CA SER A 353 18.76 -19.82 18.59
C SER A 353 19.69 -19.81 17.38
N THR A 354 20.84 -20.46 17.51
CA THR A 354 21.81 -20.59 16.42
C THR A 354 21.95 -22.05 15.98
N ALA A 355 22.07 -22.25 14.67
CA ALA A 355 22.38 -23.53 14.06
C ALA A 355 23.59 -23.38 13.13
N GLU A 356 24.16 -24.50 12.69
CA GLU A 356 25.23 -24.52 11.71
C GLU A 356 24.77 -25.27 10.46
N GLY A 357 24.82 -24.60 9.30
CA GLY A 357 24.57 -25.18 8.00
C GLY A 357 25.69 -26.16 7.62
N LYS A 358 25.32 -27.21 6.91
CA LYS A 358 26.22 -28.31 6.48
C LYS A 358 26.42 -28.28 4.97
N LYS A 359 27.60 -28.69 4.55
CA LYS A 359 27.91 -28.87 3.13
C LYS A 359 26.84 -29.68 2.40
N GLY A 360 26.36 -29.14 1.28
CA GLY A 360 25.34 -29.73 0.44
C GLY A 360 23.92 -29.36 0.79
N GLU A 361 23.66 -28.70 1.93
CA GLU A 361 22.35 -28.14 2.23
C GLU A 361 22.02 -27.03 1.25
N LYS A 362 20.73 -26.94 0.90
CA LYS A 362 20.19 -25.95 -0.02
C LYS A 362 19.31 -24.95 0.69
N PHE A 363 19.37 -23.69 0.24
CA PHE A 363 18.58 -22.59 0.76
C PHE A 363 18.05 -21.73 -0.38
N LEU A 364 16.88 -21.16 -0.21
CA LEU A 364 16.37 -20.05 -1.00
C LEU A 364 16.53 -18.75 -0.20
N ILE A 365 16.89 -17.65 -0.86
CA ILE A 365 16.88 -16.32 -0.26
C ILE A 365 15.42 -15.83 -0.25
N MET A 366 14.92 -15.44 0.89
CA MET A 366 13.56 -14.96 1.05
C MET A 366 13.48 -13.43 1.11
N GLY A 367 14.53 -12.79 1.64
CA GLY A 367 14.59 -11.34 1.76
C GLY A 367 15.94 -10.84 2.26
N THR A 368 16.13 -9.53 2.17
CA THR A 368 17.39 -8.87 2.58
C THR A 368 17.22 -7.37 2.71
N ASP A 369 18.02 -6.74 3.58
CA ASP A 369 18.19 -5.28 3.60
C ASP A 369 19.26 -4.79 2.61
N MET A 370 19.96 -5.71 1.92
CA MET A 370 21.13 -5.43 1.07
C MET A 370 22.28 -4.73 1.81
N GLN A 371 22.43 -4.95 3.10
CA GLN A 371 23.46 -4.32 3.94
C GLN A 371 24.04 -5.26 5.01
N SER A 372 23.17 -5.88 5.79
CA SER A 372 23.58 -6.56 7.01
C SER A 372 23.12 -8.01 7.12
N TYR A 373 22.08 -8.40 6.38
CA TYR A 373 21.53 -9.74 6.47
C TYR A 373 20.89 -10.24 5.17
N ALA A 374 20.76 -11.57 5.10
CA ALA A 374 19.84 -12.25 4.21
C ALA A 374 19.01 -13.29 4.99
N ASP A 375 17.71 -13.34 4.71
CA ASP A 375 16.81 -14.37 5.20
C ASP A 375 16.84 -15.55 4.25
N LEU A 376 17.04 -16.74 4.82
CA LEU A 376 17.16 -18.00 4.08
C LEU A 376 16.03 -18.94 4.49
N MET A 377 15.58 -19.77 3.54
CA MET A 377 14.67 -20.87 3.81
C MET A 377 15.30 -22.18 3.34
N ALA A 378 15.33 -23.19 4.21
CA ALA A 378 15.77 -24.53 3.87
C ALA A 378 14.68 -25.35 3.17
N GLU A 379 15.04 -26.51 2.55
CA GLU A 379 14.10 -27.39 1.83
C GLU A 379 12.93 -27.89 2.71
N ASP A 380 13.12 -27.98 4.01
CA ASP A 380 12.07 -28.40 4.96
C ASP A 380 11.13 -27.25 5.37
N GLY A 381 11.30 -26.04 4.82
CA GLY A 381 10.55 -24.84 5.15
C GLY A 381 11.08 -24.07 6.38
N THR A 382 12.15 -24.54 7.00
CA THR A 382 12.76 -23.85 8.14
C THR A 382 13.40 -22.55 7.68
N THR A 383 13.07 -21.43 8.34
CA THR A 383 13.64 -20.12 8.05
C THR A 383 14.77 -19.76 9.01
N SER A 384 15.76 -19.09 8.49
CA SER A 384 16.91 -18.61 9.25
C SER A 384 17.47 -17.32 8.64
N LYS A 385 18.32 -16.63 9.39
CA LYS A 385 18.99 -15.41 8.96
C LYS A 385 20.49 -15.58 9.00
N ILE A 386 21.18 -15.09 7.99
CA ILE A 386 22.64 -14.94 7.97
C ILE A 386 23.02 -13.47 8.04
N THR A 387 24.16 -13.18 8.69
CA THR A 387 24.76 -11.85 8.66
C THR A 387 25.69 -11.74 7.47
N ILE A 388 25.51 -10.69 6.69
CA ILE A 388 26.35 -10.38 5.54
C ILE A 388 27.06 -9.04 5.75
N GLN A 389 28.12 -8.83 4.99
CA GLN A 389 28.86 -7.58 4.95
C GLN A 389 29.20 -7.26 3.49
N ALA A 390 28.81 -6.07 3.05
CA ALA A 390 29.22 -5.57 1.75
C ALA A 390 30.74 -5.42 1.67
N SER A 391 31.31 -5.73 0.54
CA SER A 391 32.71 -5.58 0.21
C SER A 391 32.84 -5.23 -1.26
N GLU A 392 33.86 -4.52 -1.65
CA GLU A 392 34.19 -4.28 -3.05
C GLU A 392 35.36 -5.21 -3.46
N ASP A 393 35.33 -5.71 -4.67
CA ASP A 393 36.44 -6.46 -5.23
C ASP A 393 37.48 -5.51 -5.84
N GLU A 394 38.51 -6.05 -6.50
CA GLU A 394 39.58 -5.30 -7.15
C GLU A 394 39.13 -4.46 -8.36
N TYR A 395 37.90 -4.63 -8.82
CA TYR A 395 37.27 -3.93 -9.94
C TYR A 395 36.11 -3.02 -9.52
N ASP A 396 35.99 -2.76 -8.20
CA ASP A 396 34.92 -1.95 -7.58
C ASP A 396 33.51 -2.58 -7.71
N TYR A 397 33.41 -3.89 -7.98
CA TYR A 397 32.13 -4.58 -7.95
C TYR A 397 31.72 -4.93 -6.51
N LEU A 398 30.43 -4.72 -6.21
CA LEU A 398 29.85 -5.10 -4.93
C LEU A 398 29.89 -6.63 -4.78
N THR A 399 30.47 -7.10 -3.68
CA THR A 399 30.54 -8.51 -3.29
C THR A 399 30.14 -8.66 -1.82
N TRP A 400 29.86 -9.88 -1.40
CA TRP A 400 29.38 -10.13 -0.04
C TRP A 400 30.33 -11.04 0.73
N LYS A 401 30.47 -10.78 2.02
CA LYS A 401 31.19 -11.62 2.97
C LYS A 401 30.27 -12.10 4.06
N ILE A 402 30.41 -13.35 4.47
CA ILE A 402 29.71 -13.97 5.58
C ILE A 402 30.77 -14.43 6.55
N ASP A 403 30.75 -13.94 7.81
CA ASP A 403 31.81 -14.16 8.80
C ASP A 403 33.22 -13.79 8.28
N GLY A 404 33.32 -12.77 7.42
CA GLY A 404 34.57 -12.30 6.82
C GLY A 404 35.10 -13.17 5.66
N ILE A 405 34.38 -14.18 5.27
CA ILE A 405 34.71 -15.10 4.16
C ILE A 405 33.86 -14.72 2.94
N PRO A 406 34.44 -14.63 1.74
CA PRO A 406 33.66 -14.36 0.53
C PRO A 406 32.52 -15.34 0.32
N GLU A 407 31.40 -14.84 -0.19
CA GLU A 407 30.18 -15.63 -0.47
C GLU A 407 30.45 -16.83 -1.41
N SER A 408 31.35 -16.66 -2.39
CA SER A 408 31.74 -17.70 -3.34
C SER A 408 32.49 -18.87 -2.69
N GLU A 409 32.99 -18.72 -1.47
CA GLU A 409 33.56 -19.83 -0.68
C GLU A 409 32.50 -20.57 0.16
N TRP A 410 31.35 -19.91 0.40
CA TRP A 410 30.23 -20.48 1.14
C TRP A 410 29.27 -21.26 0.26
N PHE A 411 29.01 -20.77 -0.99
CA PHE A 411 28.02 -21.35 -1.88
C PHE A 411 28.64 -21.80 -3.21
N GLU A 412 28.09 -22.89 -3.74
CA GLU A 412 28.46 -23.40 -5.05
C GLU A 412 27.72 -22.61 -6.15
N GLU A 413 28.41 -22.25 -7.23
CA GLU A 413 27.83 -21.78 -8.50
C GLU A 413 26.83 -20.59 -8.35
N LEU A 414 27.26 -19.53 -7.66
CA LEU A 414 26.46 -18.29 -7.59
C LEU A 414 26.27 -17.72 -9.01
N ALA A 415 25.01 -17.63 -9.46
CA ALA A 415 24.67 -17.10 -10.77
C ALA A 415 24.44 -15.58 -10.66
N TYR A 416 25.36 -14.79 -11.17
CA TYR A 416 25.19 -13.37 -11.38
C TYR A 416 24.83 -13.12 -12.83
N ALA A 417 23.72 -12.36 -13.07
CA ALA A 417 23.40 -11.81 -14.37
C ALA A 417 24.34 -10.62 -14.63
N GLY A 418 25.10 -10.68 -15.72
CA GLY A 418 26.05 -9.64 -16.13
C GLY A 418 25.59 -8.92 -17.37
#